data_0b2568083ce8c6b7e44d246a86f18630
#
_entry.id   0b2568083ce8c6b7e44d246a86f18630
#
_cell.length_a   1.000
_cell.length_b   1.000
_cell.length_c   1.000
_cell.angle_alpha   90.00
_cell.angle_beta   90.00
_cell.angle_gamma   90.00
#
_symmetry.space_group_name_H-M   'P 1'
#
loop_
_entity.id
_entity.type
_entity.pdbx_description
1 polymer ?
#
loop_
_entity_poly.entity_id
_entity_poly.type
_entity_poly.pdbx_seq_one_letter_code
_entity_poly.pdbx_strand_id
1 'polypeptide(L)'
;MEPEWIQAMQEELQQFELNNVWELVKRPDPRKHNIIGTKWIYRNKQDEHGQVVRNKARLVAQGYTQVEGIDFDETFAPVARLEAIRILLAYENHHNILLYQMDVKSAFLNGKIEEEVYVAQPPGFEDPKHPDMVYKLNKALYGLKQAPRAWYDTLKDFLKSKGFKP
;
A
#
# COMPACT_ATOMS: atom_id res chain seq x y z
N MET A 1 11.89 -21.67 6.55
CA MET A 1 10.65 -20.84 6.73
C MET A 1 9.48 -21.78 6.56
N GLU A 2 8.44 -21.65 7.36
CA GLU A 2 7.26 -22.50 7.30
C GLU A 2 6.49 -22.28 5.99
N PRO A 3 5.96 -23.33 5.36
CA PRO A 3 5.30 -23.25 4.04
C PRO A 3 4.16 -22.24 3.98
N GLU A 4 3.41 -22.10 5.07
CA GLU A 4 2.26 -21.20 5.18
C GLU A 4 2.67 -19.71 5.06
N TRP A 5 3.87 -19.36 5.55
CA TRP A 5 4.39 -18.00 5.39
C TRP A 5 4.89 -17.75 3.97
N ILE A 6 5.48 -18.76 3.32
CA ILE A 6 5.89 -18.64 1.91
C ILE A 6 4.66 -18.42 1.05
N GLN A 7 3.60 -19.18 1.28
CA GLN A 7 2.32 -18.98 0.57
C GLN A 7 1.75 -17.57 0.80
N ALA A 8 1.73 -17.08 2.05
CA ALA A 8 1.24 -15.75 2.35
C ALA A 8 2.04 -14.63 1.66
N MET A 9 3.37 -14.80 1.53
CA MET A 9 4.22 -13.87 0.79
C MET A 9 3.96 -13.93 -0.73
N GLN A 10 3.78 -15.12 -1.29
CA GLN A 10 3.43 -15.28 -2.71
C GLN A 10 2.06 -14.67 -3.03
N GLU A 11 1.07 -14.84 -2.16
CA GLU A 11 -0.25 -14.21 -2.29
C GLU A 11 -0.13 -12.66 -2.31
N GLU A 12 0.73 -12.11 -1.48
CA GLU A 12 0.99 -10.65 -1.48
C GLU A 12 1.66 -10.20 -2.77
N LEU A 13 2.72 -10.88 -3.24
CA LEU A 13 3.41 -10.52 -4.48
C LEU A 13 2.49 -10.65 -5.71
N GLN A 14 1.60 -11.61 -5.72
CA GLN A 14 0.59 -11.73 -6.78
C GLN A 14 -0.30 -10.49 -6.86
N GLN A 15 -0.61 -9.83 -5.72
CA GLN A 15 -1.36 -8.56 -5.75
C GLN A 15 -0.56 -7.45 -6.40
N PHE A 16 0.76 -7.45 -6.32
CA PHE A 16 1.61 -6.47 -6.99
C PHE A 16 1.58 -6.65 -8.51
N GLU A 17 1.59 -7.88 -8.99
CA GLU A 17 1.48 -8.18 -10.42
C GLU A 17 0.09 -7.82 -10.96
N LEU A 18 -0.98 -8.27 -10.29
CA LEU A 18 -2.37 -8.00 -10.69
C LEU A 18 -2.68 -6.50 -10.74
N ASN A 19 -2.08 -5.73 -9.86
CA ASN A 19 -2.28 -4.27 -9.81
C ASN A 19 -1.26 -3.49 -10.64
N ASN A 20 -0.29 -4.12 -11.30
CA ASN A 20 0.81 -3.46 -12.01
C ASN A 20 1.51 -2.42 -11.14
N VAL A 21 1.89 -2.82 -9.90
CA VAL A 21 2.47 -1.91 -8.90
C VAL A 21 3.86 -1.45 -9.30
N TRP A 22 4.64 -2.33 -9.95
CA TRP A 22 6.04 -2.11 -10.25
C TRP A 22 6.50 -2.81 -11.55
N GLU A 23 7.69 -2.45 -11.98
CA GLU A 23 8.41 -3.12 -13.07
C GLU A 23 9.87 -3.34 -12.69
N LEU A 24 10.45 -4.48 -13.11
CA LEU A 24 11.85 -4.79 -12.87
C LEU A 24 12.71 -4.01 -13.85
N VAL A 25 13.64 -3.18 -13.35
CA VAL A 25 14.47 -2.28 -14.16
C VAL A 25 15.92 -2.36 -13.72
N LYS A 26 16.83 -1.91 -14.60
CA LYS A 26 18.24 -1.73 -14.22
C LYS A 26 18.35 -0.70 -13.11
N ARG A 27 19.26 -0.95 -12.18
CA ARG A 27 19.54 -0.01 -11.08
C ARG A 27 19.88 1.38 -11.63
N PRO A 28 19.18 2.44 -11.21
CA PRO A 28 19.44 3.80 -11.64
C PRO A 28 20.75 4.35 -11.04
N ASP A 29 21.18 5.54 -11.53
CA ASP A 29 22.34 6.24 -10.98
C ASP A 29 22.12 6.57 -9.48
N PRO A 30 22.96 6.03 -8.57
CA PRO A 30 22.80 6.23 -7.12
C PRO A 30 22.99 7.69 -6.66
N ARG A 31 23.52 8.56 -7.55
CA ARG A 31 23.65 10.00 -7.27
C ARG A 31 22.35 10.77 -7.50
N LYS A 32 21.40 10.18 -8.25
CA LYS A 32 20.13 10.81 -8.61
C LYS A 32 18.93 10.17 -7.93
N HIS A 33 19.01 8.89 -7.62
CA HIS A 33 17.90 8.12 -7.10
C HIS A 33 18.33 7.28 -5.91
N ASN A 34 17.50 7.27 -4.88
CA ASN A 34 17.64 6.41 -3.73
C ASN A 34 16.96 5.05 -4.00
N ILE A 35 17.56 3.96 -3.52
CA ILE A 35 16.92 2.63 -3.55
C ILE A 35 16.39 2.34 -2.16
N ILE A 36 15.08 2.37 -2.03
CA ILE A 36 14.40 2.14 -0.77
C ILE A 36 14.38 0.63 -0.48
N GLY A 37 14.83 0.23 0.69
CA GLY A 37 14.76 -1.16 1.12
C GLY A 37 13.32 -1.64 1.28
N THR A 38 13.13 -2.95 1.20
CA THR A 38 11.85 -3.60 1.49
C THR A 38 12.00 -4.57 2.66
N LYS A 39 10.90 -4.84 3.36
CA LYS A 39 10.86 -5.84 4.44
C LYS A 39 9.50 -6.51 4.50
N TRP A 40 9.48 -7.75 4.95
CA TRP A 40 8.25 -8.47 5.24
C TRP A 40 7.73 -8.16 6.65
N ILE A 41 6.42 -7.97 6.76
CA ILE A 41 5.69 -7.88 8.02
C ILE A 41 4.70 -9.04 8.06
N TYR A 42 4.78 -9.84 9.10
CA TYR A 42 3.97 -11.03 9.30
C TYR A 42 2.92 -10.80 10.38
N ARG A 43 1.71 -11.27 10.12
CA ARG A 43 0.62 -11.19 11.09
C ARG A 43 -0.29 -12.42 11.00
N ASN A 44 -0.48 -13.10 12.11
CA ASN A 44 -1.50 -14.12 12.25
C ASN A 44 -2.88 -13.45 12.38
N LYS A 45 -3.84 -13.93 11.61
CA LYS A 45 -5.24 -13.59 11.78
C LYS A 45 -5.87 -14.65 12.67
N GLN A 46 -6.55 -14.22 13.73
CA GLN A 46 -7.22 -15.08 14.68
C GLN A 46 -8.72 -14.88 14.55
N ASP A 47 -9.49 -15.95 14.84
CA ASP A 47 -10.94 -15.90 15.03
C ASP A 47 -11.30 -15.35 16.44
N GLU A 48 -12.57 -15.34 16.76
CA GLU A 48 -13.10 -14.92 18.06
C GLU A 48 -12.68 -15.81 19.23
N HIS A 49 -12.19 -17.04 18.94
CA HIS A 49 -11.66 -17.98 19.92
C HIS A 49 -10.14 -17.90 20.10
N GLY A 50 -9.46 -16.98 19.36
CA GLY A 50 -8.02 -16.81 19.40
C GLY A 50 -7.24 -17.84 18.56
N GLN A 51 -7.94 -18.68 17.77
CA GLN A 51 -7.27 -19.65 16.89
C GLN A 51 -6.77 -18.96 15.61
N VAL A 52 -5.55 -19.30 15.18
CA VAL A 52 -4.97 -18.77 13.95
C VAL A 52 -5.69 -19.40 12.75
N VAL A 53 -6.44 -18.59 12.03
CA VAL A 53 -7.21 -19.00 10.84
C VAL A 53 -6.50 -18.65 9.53
N ARG A 54 -5.53 -17.74 9.56
CA ARG A 54 -4.78 -17.33 8.37
C ARG A 54 -3.48 -16.63 8.73
N ASN A 55 -2.42 -16.97 8.02
CA ASN A 55 -1.18 -16.18 7.99
C ASN A 55 -1.31 -15.06 6.95
N LYS A 56 -0.88 -13.87 7.29
CA LYS A 56 -0.84 -12.73 6.38
C LYS A 56 0.55 -12.13 6.36
N ALA A 57 1.16 -12.05 5.18
CA ALA A 57 2.37 -11.30 4.94
C ALA A 57 2.05 -9.98 4.24
N ARG A 58 2.84 -8.95 4.49
CA ARG A 58 2.84 -7.69 3.75
C ARG A 58 4.26 -7.30 3.40
N LEU A 59 4.49 -6.96 2.15
CA LEU A 59 5.73 -6.31 1.75
C LEU A 59 5.61 -4.81 2.02
N VAL A 60 6.58 -4.27 2.75
CA VAL A 60 6.57 -2.87 3.21
C VAL A 60 7.87 -2.20 2.82
N ALA A 61 7.78 -1.04 2.18
CA ALA A 61 8.93 -0.19 1.91
C ALA A 61 9.47 0.43 3.21
N GLN A 62 10.78 0.58 3.30
CA GLN A 62 11.45 1.24 4.42
C GLN A 62 11.46 2.76 4.21
N GLY A 63 10.27 3.37 4.18
CA GLY A 63 10.07 4.78 3.85
C GLY A 63 10.79 5.79 4.75
N TYR A 64 11.29 5.36 5.90
CA TYR A 64 12.15 6.19 6.75
C TYR A 64 13.48 6.54 6.09
N THR A 65 13.88 5.82 5.03
CA THR A 65 15.08 6.14 4.22
C THR A 65 14.80 7.09 3.07
N GLN A 66 13.54 7.47 2.83
CA GLN A 66 13.17 8.40 1.77
C GLN A 66 13.65 9.82 2.06
N VAL A 67 14.10 10.48 1.00
CA VAL A 67 14.60 11.86 1.01
C VAL A 67 13.54 12.77 0.38
N GLU A 68 13.15 13.84 1.10
CA GLU A 68 12.23 14.86 0.62
C GLU A 68 12.85 15.62 -0.58
N GLY A 69 12.03 15.92 -1.59
CA GLY A 69 12.47 16.54 -2.84
C GLY A 69 13.17 15.60 -3.83
N ILE A 70 13.37 14.32 -3.47
CA ILE A 70 13.92 13.27 -4.34
C ILE A 70 12.94 12.12 -4.49
N ASP A 71 12.54 11.52 -3.36
CA ASP A 71 11.66 10.34 -3.33
C ASP A 71 10.19 10.69 -3.13
N PHE A 72 9.89 11.87 -2.62
CA PHE A 72 8.53 12.39 -2.39
C PHE A 72 8.56 13.91 -2.19
N ASP A 73 7.48 14.56 -2.60
CA ASP A 73 7.27 15.99 -2.36
C ASP A 73 6.25 16.23 -1.23
N GLU A 74 5.06 15.67 -1.35
CA GLU A 74 3.97 15.87 -0.39
C GLU A 74 3.46 14.55 0.18
N THR A 75 3.25 14.50 1.50
CA THR A 75 2.81 13.29 2.21
C THR A 75 1.44 13.45 2.87
N PHE A 76 0.96 14.68 3.03
CA PHE A 76 -0.30 14.93 3.73
C PHE A 76 -1.48 14.32 2.99
N ALA A 77 -2.28 13.56 3.72
CA ALA A 77 -3.57 13.05 3.27
C ALA A 77 -4.66 13.40 4.30
N PRO A 78 -5.83 13.89 3.87
CA PRO A 78 -6.97 14.06 4.77
C PRO A 78 -7.40 12.73 5.37
N VAL A 79 -7.69 12.73 6.68
CA VAL A 79 -8.22 11.57 7.40
C VAL A 79 -9.53 11.96 8.06
N ALA A 80 -10.57 11.14 7.90
CA ALA A 80 -11.84 11.34 8.57
C ALA A 80 -11.66 11.26 10.10
N ARG A 81 -12.14 12.29 10.81
CA ARG A 81 -12.10 12.32 12.28
C ARG A 81 -13.15 11.36 12.84
N LEU A 82 -12.81 10.69 13.92
CA LEU A 82 -13.70 9.73 14.58
C LEU A 82 -15.02 10.39 15.04
N GLU A 83 -14.96 11.65 15.46
CA GLU A 83 -16.13 12.43 15.87
C GLU A 83 -17.11 12.62 14.71
N ALA A 84 -16.61 12.91 13.50
CA ALA A 84 -17.44 13.04 12.30
C ALA A 84 -18.14 11.71 11.95
N ILE A 85 -17.44 10.58 12.07
CA ILE A 85 -18.03 9.26 11.87
C ILE A 85 -19.12 8.96 12.91
N ARG A 86 -18.88 9.28 14.19
CA ARG A 86 -19.86 9.10 15.26
C ARG A 86 -21.11 9.95 15.07
N ILE A 87 -20.95 11.21 14.64
CA ILE A 87 -22.07 12.09 14.32
C ILE A 87 -22.89 11.52 13.15
N LEU A 88 -22.22 11.02 12.11
CA LEU A 88 -22.89 10.40 10.96
C LEU A 88 -23.71 9.17 11.38
N LEU A 89 -23.14 8.29 12.22
CA LEU A 89 -23.85 7.11 12.74
C LEU A 89 -25.03 7.49 13.63
N ALA A 90 -24.91 8.52 14.46
CA ALA A 90 -26.01 9.00 15.29
C ALA A 90 -27.14 9.61 14.43
N TYR A 91 -26.79 10.38 13.40
CA TYR A 91 -27.75 10.95 12.45
C TYR A 91 -28.48 9.88 11.64
N GLU A 92 -27.76 8.88 11.15
CA GLU A 92 -28.32 7.71 10.48
C GLU A 92 -29.35 6.99 11.33
N ASN A 93 -28.99 6.65 12.57
CA ASN A 93 -29.88 5.96 13.48
C ASN A 93 -31.14 6.79 13.81
N HIS A 94 -31.00 8.12 13.96
CA HIS A 94 -32.14 9.01 14.24
C HIS A 94 -33.12 9.09 13.05
N HIS A 95 -32.60 9.08 11.81
CA HIS A 95 -33.39 9.24 10.59
C HIS A 95 -33.70 7.92 9.88
N ASN A 96 -33.32 6.78 10.44
CA ASN A 96 -33.45 5.45 9.82
C ASN A 96 -32.86 5.36 8.40
N ILE A 97 -31.68 5.97 8.20
CA ILE A 97 -30.96 5.93 6.93
C ILE A 97 -30.08 4.67 6.91
N LEU A 98 -30.11 3.90 5.81
CA LEU A 98 -29.25 2.73 5.66
C LEU A 98 -27.85 3.16 5.21
N LEU A 99 -26.84 2.82 6.02
CA LEU A 99 -25.43 3.01 5.70
C LEU A 99 -24.77 1.70 5.24
N TYR A 100 -23.89 1.81 4.25
CA TYR A 100 -23.08 0.70 3.76
C TYR A 100 -21.62 0.96 4.09
N GLN A 101 -20.99 0.01 4.79
CA GLN A 101 -19.55 0.03 5.02
C GLN A 101 -18.84 -0.84 4.00
N MET A 102 -17.84 -0.29 3.34
CA MET A 102 -17.01 -0.99 2.35
C MET A 102 -15.54 -0.89 2.75
N ASP A 103 -14.77 -1.97 2.51
CA ASP A 103 -13.32 -2.01 2.70
C ASP A 103 -12.63 -2.24 1.36
N VAL A 104 -11.54 -1.52 1.12
CA VAL A 104 -10.77 -1.65 -0.12
C VAL A 104 -9.55 -2.53 0.15
N LYS A 105 -9.49 -3.66 -0.55
CA LYS A 105 -8.30 -4.53 -0.50
C LYS A 105 -7.09 -3.82 -1.07
N SER A 106 -5.96 -3.92 -0.37
CA SER A 106 -4.66 -3.42 -0.84
C SER A 106 -4.72 -1.96 -1.30
N ALA A 107 -5.38 -1.08 -0.51
CA ALA A 107 -5.70 0.30 -0.88
C ALA A 107 -4.49 1.06 -1.45
N PHE A 108 -3.32 1.00 -0.80
CA PHE A 108 -2.14 1.71 -1.26
C PHE A 108 -1.60 1.19 -2.61
N LEU A 109 -1.75 -0.10 -2.90
CA LEU A 109 -1.36 -0.68 -4.20
C LEU A 109 -2.23 -0.19 -5.37
N ASN A 110 -3.26 0.59 -5.09
CA ASN A 110 -4.09 1.28 -6.10
C ASN A 110 -3.72 2.75 -6.26
N GLY A 111 -3.01 3.35 -5.29
CA GLY A 111 -2.60 4.75 -5.33
C GLY A 111 -1.50 4.98 -6.37
N LYS A 112 -1.77 5.80 -7.38
CA LYS A 112 -0.77 6.20 -8.37
C LYS A 112 0.22 7.16 -7.74
N ILE A 113 1.51 7.00 -8.06
CA ILE A 113 2.57 7.95 -7.69
C ILE A 113 3.11 8.60 -8.95
N GLU A 114 3.46 9.87 -8.84
CA GLU A 114 4.02 10.65 -9.94
C GLU A 114 5.56 10.68 -9.87
N GLU A 115 6.07 10.50 -8.67
CA GLU A 115 7.51 10.51 -8.40
C GLU A 115 8.19 9.23 -8.90
N GLU A 116 9.43 9.35 -9.28
CA GLU A 116 10.24 8.23 -9.74
C GLU A 116 10.89 7.51 -8.55
N VAL A 117 10.21 6.50 -8.04
CA VAL A 117 10.60 5.76 -6.82
C VAL A 117 11.08 4.36 -7.16
N TYR A 118 12.20 3.97 -6.56
CA TYR A 118 12.81 2.65 -6.73
C TYR A 118 12.90 1.91 -5.40
N VAL A 119 12.59 0.61 -5.43
CA VAL A 119 12.69 -0.26 -4.26
C VAL A 119 13.56 -1.48 -4.56
N ALA A 120 14.23 -1.97 -3.53
CA ALA A 120 14.97 -3.23 -3.61
C ALA A 120 14.01 -4.41 -3.85
N GLN A 121 14.51 -5.45 -4.48
CA GLN A 121 13.77 -6.70 -4.62
C GLN A 121 13.39 -7.26 -3.24
N PRO A 122 12.22 -7.92 -3.11
CA PRO A 122 11.76 -8.47 -1.83
C PRO A 122 12.71 -9.52 -1.27
N PRO A 123 13.09 -9.45 0.00
CA PRO A 123 13.96 -10.45 0.61
C PRO A 123 13.40 -11.87 0.48
N GLY A 124 14.22 -12.77 -0.10
CA GLY A 124 13.87 -14.18 -0.36
C GLY A 124 13.09 -14.42 -1.65
N PHE A 125 12.84 -13.38 -2.45
CA PHE A 125 12.20 -13.44 -3.78
C PHE A 125 12.98 -12.64 -4.82
N GLU A 126 14.28 -12.49 -4.61
CA GLU A 126 15.16 -11.84 -5.57
C GLU A 126 15.27 -12.70 -6.84
N ASP A 127 15.25 -12.06 -8.01
CA ASP A 127 15.46 -12.75 -9.29
C ASP A 127 16.91 -13.25 -9.40
N PRO A 128 17.14 -14.58 -9.43
CA PRO A 128 18.49 -15.12 -9.50
C PRO A 128 19.23 -14.77 -10.80
N LYS A 129 18.50 -14.43 -11.87
CA LYS A 129 19.08 -14.04 -13.17
C LYS A 129 19.47 -12.56 -13.20
N HIS A 130 18.82 -11.75 -12.36
CA HIS A 130 18.98 -10.30 -12.35
C HIS A 130 19.11 -9.76 -10.92
N PRO A 131 20.10 -10.20 -10.13
CA PRO A 131 20.22 -9.84 -8.71
C PRO A 131 20.50 -8.34 -8.50
N ASP A 132 21.09 -7.67 -9.51
CA ASP A 132 21.43 -6.23 -9.46
C ASP A 132 20.27 -5.32 -9.89
N MET A 133 19.18 -5.87 -10.40
CA MET A 133 18.02 -5.08 -10.79
C MET A 133 17.19 -4.67 -9.58
N VAL A 134 16.38 -3.65 -9.77
CA VAL A 134 15.48 -3.10 -8.75
C VAL A 134 14.08 -2.92 -9.32
N TYR A 135 13.09 -2.74 -8.48
CA TYR A 135 11.75 -2.41 -8.94
C TYR A 135 11.53 -0.90 -8.97
N LYS A 136 11.10 -0.39 -10.14
CA LYS A 136 10.55 0.95 -10.30
C LYS A 136 9.05 0.89 -10.00
N LEU A 137 8.56 1.78 -9.15
CA LEU A 137 7.16 1.81 -8.74
C LEU A 137 6.30 2.61 -9.72
N ASN A 138 5.16 2.05 -10.10
CA ASN A 138 4.07 2.72 -10.82
C ASN A 138 2.95 3.14 -9.85
N LYS A 139 2.87 2.48 -8.69
CA LYS A 139 1.88 2.73 -7.64
C LYS A 139 2.53 2.66 -6.26
N ALA A 140 1.87 3.23 -5.29
CA ALA A 140 2.37 3.28 -3.93
C ALA A 140 2.45 1.89 -3.27
N LEU A 141 3.35 1.79 -2.30
CA LEU A 141 3.58 0.65 -1.43
C LEU A 141 3.28 1.02 0.00
N TYR A 142 2.87 0.04 0.80
CA TYR A 142 2.85 0.20 2.25
C TYR A 142 4.23 0.63 2.75
N GLY A 143 4.27 1.63 3.64
CA GLY A 143 5.48 2.16 4.23
C GLY A 143 6.12 3.34 3.50
N LEU A 144 5.72 3.66 2.26
CA LEU A 144 6.11 4.92 1.63
C LEU A 144 5.40 6.10 2.29
N LYS A 145 6.11 7.22 2.44
CA LYS A 145 5.59 8.43 3.07
C LYS A 145 4.40 9.02 2.31
N GLN A 146 4.43 9.00 0.96
CA GLN A 146 3.36 9.50 0.10
C GLN A 146 2.21 8.51 -0.16
N ALA A 147 2.30 7.25 0.30
CA ALA A 147 1.27 6.25 0.01
C ALA A 147 -0.15 6.64 0.47
N PRO A 148 -0.37 7.23 1.66
CA PRO A 148 -1.69 7.71 2.07
C PRO A 148 -2.24 8.79 1.14
N ARG A 149 -1.40 9.73 0.68
CA ARG A 149 -1.78 10.79 -0.24
C ARG A 149 -2.17 10.22 -1.61
N ALA A 150 -1.32 9.37 -2.18
CA ALA A 150 -1.57 8.73 -3.48
C ALA A 150 -2.90 7.95 -3.49
N TRP A 151 -3.20 7.24 -2.42
CA TRP A 151 -4.47 6.55 -2.26
C TRP A 151 -5.64 7.53 -2.14
N TYR A 152 -5.52 8.57 -1.31
CA TYR A 152 -6.56 9.58 -1.15
C TYR A 152 -6.92 10.23 -2.49
N ASP A 153 -5.94 10.66 -3.28
CA ASP A 153 -6.18 11.28 -4.57
C ASP A 153 -6.84 10.31 -5.55
N THR A 154 -6.39 9.07 -5.60
CA THR A 154 -7.00 8.02 -6.43
C THR A 154 -8.47 7.79 -6.07
N LEU A 155 -8.79 7.66 -4.78
CA LEU A 155 -10.17 7.47 -4.31
C LEU A 155 -11.03 8.71 -4.58
N LYS A 156 -10.50 9.90 -4.30
CA LYS A 156 -11.17 11.17 -4.55
C LYS A 156 -11.57 11.32 -6.03
N ASP A 157 -10.64 11.03 -6.94
CA ASP A 157 -10.90 11.14 -8.39
C ASP A 157 -11.89 10.08 -8.86
N PHE A 158 -11.82 8.87 -8.33
CA PHE A 158 -12.84 7.85 -8.59
C PHE A 158 -14.22 8.30 -8.12
N LEU A 159 -14.37 8.81 -6.91
CA LEU A 159 -15.64 9.27 -6.38
C LEU A 159 -16.19 10.46 -7.20
N LYS A 160 -15.33 11.42 -7.57
CA LYS A 160 -15.71 12.53 -8.47
C LYS A 160 -16.22 12.02 -9.81
N SER A 161 -15.58 11.02 -10.40
CA SER A 161 -16.02 10.40 -11.66
C SER A 161 -17.39 9.76 -11.56
N LYS A 162 -17.84 9.40 -10.35
CA LYS A 162 -19.16 8.86 -10.04
C LYS A 162 -20.17 9.93 -9.61
N GLY A 163 -19.82 11.22 -9.70
CA GLY A 163 -20.70 12.34 -9.39
C GLY A 163 -20.73 12.77 -7.92
N PHE A 164 -19.90 12.18 -7.07
CA PHE A 164 -19.75 12.65 -5.69
C PHE A 164 -19.02 14.01 -5.67
N LYS A 165 -19.48 14.92 -4.81
CA LYS A 165 -18.82 16.21 -4.56
C LYS A 165 -18.04 16.12 -3.26
N PRO A 166 -16.81 16.68 -3.19
CA PRO A 166 -16.04 16.76 -1.95
C PRO A 166 -16.71 17.70 -0.95
#